data_4de67e15537a0def9a55ab8879347b19
#
_entry.id   4de67e15537a0def9a55ab8879347b19
#
_cell.length_a   1.000
_cell.length_b   1.000
_cell.length_c   1.000
_cell.angle_alpha   90.00
_cell.angle_beta   90.00
_cell.angle_gamma   90.00
#
_symmetry.space_group_name_H-M   'P 1'
#
loop_
_entity.id
_entity.type
_entity.pdbx_description
1 polymer ?
#
loop_
_entity_poly.entity_id
_entity_poly.type
_entity_poly.pdbx_seq_one_letter_code
_entity_poly.pdbx_strand_id
1 'polypeptide(L)'
;MENRLTPQQLTKLVGEVERLSQRQQDDLDRGQVQDILRELNLSPELLDEAMIQLQRKEALVVQQRRNRWFGGGAIASLVVAIAAVTLFMQQQNQVLARVAVQQSCVGLAQDKCGLPTALARRSSPEVFYNVTLKDAPIGKKLSLTCDWLAPGGQVVKQNRYETRQIDTPIWNTRCRYQLDPTAPTGNWKVRLLLNDRELTNNQFAVQ
;
A
#
# COMPACT_ATOMS: atom_id res chain seq x y z
N MET A 1 38.84 27.71 39.84
CA MET A 1 39.12 27.08 38.50
C MET A 1 39.19 28.20 37.48
N GLU A 2 40.40 28.59 37.08
CA GLU A 2 40.58 29.64 36.05
C GLU A 2 40.19 29.09 34.70
N ASN A 3 39.13 29.64 34.14
CA ASN A 3 38.70 29.35 32.75
C ASN A 3 39.69 30.06 31.79
N ARG A 4 40.75 29.39 31.37
CA ARG A 4 41.68 29.89 30.35
C ARG A 4 41.03 29.73 28.97
N LEU A 5 40.66 30.83 28.37
CA LEU A 5 40.14 30.88 26.99
C LEU A 5 41.27 30.70 25.98
N THR A 6 41.04 29.90 24.97
CA THR A 6 41.96 29.79 23.83
C THR A 6 41.86 31.03 22.95
N PRO A 7 42.95 31.41 22.19
CA PRO A 7 42.94 32.58 21.31
C PRO A 7 41.78 32.59 20.32
N GLN A 8 41.37 31.41 19.83
CA GLN A 8 40.23 31.27 18.90
C GLN A 8 38.88 31.49 19.59
N GLN A 9 38.76 31.12 20.85
CA GLN A 9 37.55 31.39 21.65
C GLN A 9 37.43 32.87 21.99
N LEU A 10 38.56 33.54 22.26
CA LEU A 10 38.59 34.96 22.50
C LEU A 10 38.11 35.75 21.28
N THR A 11 38.61 35.44 20.08
CA THR A 11 38.18 36.10 18.83
C THR A 11 36.67 35.96 18.59
N LYS A 12 36.13 34.78 18.82
CA LYS A 12 34.67 34.56 18.69
C LYS A 12 33.86 35.33 19.73
N LEU A 13 34.36 35.38 20.97
CA LEU A 13 33.71 36.11 22.04
C LEU A 13 33.69 37.61 21.78
N VAL A 14 34.80 38.17 21.29
CA VAL A 14 34.90 39.60 20.93
C VAL A 14 33.90 39.93 19.80
N GLY A 15 33.84 39.13 18.74
CA GLY A 15 32.89 39.35 17.66
C GLY A 15 31.40 39.24 18.10
N GLU A 16 31.08 38.37 19.06
CA GLU A 16 29.73 38.29 19.59
C GLU A 16 29.37 39.45 20.52
N VAL A 17 30.34 39.91 21.32
CA VAL A 17 30.17 41.12 22.16
C VAL A 17 29.98 42.36 21.30
N GLU A 18 30.75 42.51 20.23
CA GLU A 18 30.64 43.61 19.28
C GLU A 18 29.27 43.62 18.57
N ARG A 19 28.78 42.45 18.19
CA ARG A 19 27.44 42.28 17.60
C ARG A 19 26.31 42.61 18.59
N LEU A 20 26.49 42.23 19.86
CA LEU A 20 25.55 42.57 20.91
C LEU A 20 25.57 44.07 21.23
N SER A 21 26.72 44.68 21.24
CA SER A 21 26.91 46.15 21.46
C SER A 21 26.23 46.97 20.34
N GLN A 22 26.38 46.54 19.07
CA GLN A 22 25.67 47.19 17.96
C GLN A 22 24.16 47.06 18.07
N ARG A 23 23.63 45.91 18.46
CA ARG A 23 22.19 45.74 18.70
C ARG A 23 21.65 46.61 19.84
N GLN A 24 22.43 46.79 20.90
CA GLN A 24 22.03 47.68 22.01
C GLN A 24 22.04 49.17 21.62
N GLN A 25 22.86 49.55 20.65
CA GLN A 25 22.88 50.93 20.13
C GLN A 25 21.72 51.22 19.16
N ASP A 26 21.19 50.17 18.48
CA ASP A 26 20.06 50.32 17.56
C ASP A 26 18.69 50.21 18.28
N ASP A 27 18.67 49.74 19.54
CA ASP A 27 17.43 49.65 20.35
C ASP A 27 17.12 51.03 20.97
N LEU A 28 16.10 51.69 20.39
CA LEU A 28 15.57 52.94 20.93
C LEU A 28 14.89 52.69 22.27
N ASP A 29 15.30 53.46 23.30
CA ASP A 29 14.60 53.42 24.58
C ASP A 29 13.15 53.95 24.46
N ARG A 30 12.27 53.42 25.27
CA ARG A 30 10.83 53.78 25.26
C ARG A 30 10.61 55.28 25.35
N GLY A 31 11.45 56.01 26.13
CA GLY A 31 11.42 57.48 26.23
C GLY A 31 11.70 58.17 24.91
N GLN A 32 12.72 57.73 24.22
CA GLN A 32 13.10 58.26 22.90
C GLN A 32 12.01 58.06 21.86
N VAL A 33 11.39 56.87 21.86
CA VAL A 33 10.26 56.60 20.94
C VAL A 33 9.07 57.49 21.25
N GLN A 34 8.77 57.79 22.53
CA GLN A 34 7.69 58.70 22.92
C GLN A 34 7.99 60.15 22.49
N ASP A 35 9.23 60.59 22.60
CA ASP A 35 9.62 61.95 22.17
C ASP A 35 9.52 62.08 20.64
N ILE A 36 9.97 61.08 19.87
CA ILE A 36 9.80 61.04 18.42
C ILE A 36 8.30 61.05 18.03
N LEU A 37 7.45 60.32 18.74
CA LEU A 37 6.00 60.32 18.46
C LEU A 37 5.38 61.72 18.73
N ARG A 38 5.81 62.44 19.77
CA ARG A 38 5.39 63.81 20.04
C ARG A 38 5.81 64.78 18.95
N GLU A 39 7.05 64.68 18.45
CA GLU A 39 7.52 65.49 17.34
C GLU A 39 6.73 65.28 16.06
N LEU A 40 6.26 64.03 15.84
CA LEU A 40 5.45 63.65 14.70
C LEU A 40 3.94 63.94 14.89
N ASN A 41 3.54 64.60 15.99
CA ASN A 41 2.14 64.86 16.33
C ASN A 41 1.28 63.60 16.46
N LEU A 42 1.87 62.49 16.86
CA LEU A 42 1.18 61.24 17.13
C LEU A 42 0.96 61.03 18.62
N SER A 43 -0.16 60.45 19.00
CA SER A 43 -0.47 60.20 20.42
C SER A 43 0.46 59.15 21.01
N PRO A 44 1.27 59.48 22.04
CA PRO A 44 2.15 58.52 22.67
C PRO A 44 1.39 57.40 23.45
N GLU A 45 0.11 57.59 23.72
CA GLU A 45 -0.73 56.60 24.42
C GLU A 45 -1.00 55.34 23.55
N LEU A 46 -0.89 55.47 22.22
CA LEU A 46 -1.07 54.34 21.28
C LEU A 46 0.18 53.48 21.15
N LEU A 47 1.33 53.84 21.77
CA LEU A 47 2.56 53.12 21.68
C LEU A 47 2.43 51.68 22.23
N ASP A 48 1.79 51.52 23.38
CA ASP A 48 1.64 50.20 24.02
C ASP A 48 0.77 49.28 23.18
N GLU A 49 -0.30 49.79 22.59
CA GLU A 49 -1.15 49.03 21.70
C GLU A 49 -0.47 48.66 20.40
N ALA A 50 0.30 49.59 19.83
CA ALA A 50 1.09 49.35 18.63
C ALA A 50 2.18 48.28 18.87
N MET A 51 2.86 48.28 20.01
CA MET A 51 3.85 47.25 20.37
C MET A 51 3.21 45.87 20.54
N ILE A 52 2.05 45.80 21.18
CA ILE A 52 1.31 44.53 21.31
C ILE A 52 0.90 43.98 19.95
N GLN A 53 0.44 44.84 19.04
CA GLN A 53 0.07 44.44 17.69
C GLN A 53 1.29 43.98 16.86
N LEU A 54 2.43 44.66 17.00
CA LEU A 54 3.67 44.26 16.35
C LEU A 54 4.12 42.88 16.80
N GLN A 55 4.16 42.63 18.11
CA GLN A 55 4.50 41.31 18.66
C GLN A 55 3.56 40.20 18.20
N ARG A 56 2.25 40.50 18.11
CA ARG A 56 1.27 39.51 17.59
C ARG A 56 1.51 39.20 16.10
N LYS A 57 1.85 40.21 15.29
CA LYS A 57 2.18 40.00 13.88
C LYS A 57 3.45 39.17 13.71
N GLU A 58 4.48 39.45 14.48
CA GLU A 58 5.74 38.67 14.43
C GLU A 58 5.53 37.22 14.85
N ALA A 59 4.76 36.98 15.93
CA ALA A 59 4.39 35.64 16.37
C ALA A 59 3.63 34.86 15.30
N LEU A 60 2.70 35.49 14.60
CA LEU A 60 1.94 34.86 13.51
C LEU A 60 2.83 34.52 12.30
N VAL A 61 3.78 35.36 11.93
CA VAL A 61 4.71 35.10 10.83
C VAL A 61 5.60 33.89 11.12
N VAL A 62 6.12 33.80 12.35
CA VAL A 62 6.95 32.65 12.81
C VAL A 62 6.11 31.37 12.80
N GLN A 63 4.88 31.42 13.30
CA GLN A 63 3.99 30.26 13.33
C GLN A 63 3.58 29.80 11.92
N GLN A 64 3.31 30.75 11.01
CA GLN A 64 2.96 30.46 9.63
C GLN A 64 4.12 29.86 8.83
N ARG A 65 5.36 30.29 9.10
CA ARG A 65 6.57 29.71 8.52
C ARG A 65 6.81 28.30 8.99
N ARG A 66 6.58 28.01 10.27
CA ARG A 66 6.71 26.67 10.86
C ARG A 66 5.64 25.71 10.32
N ASN A 67 4.38 26.16 10.18
CA ASN A 67 3.30 25.34 9.63
C ASN A 67 3.51 24.98 8.14
N ARG A 68 4.10 25.86 7.34
CA ARG A 68 4.41 25.58 5.92
C ARG A 68 5.45 24.46 5.79
N TRP A 69 6.40 24.35 6.72
CA TRP A 69 7.41 23.29 6.73
C TRP A 69 6.79 21.93 7.14
N PHE A 70 5.91 21.93 8.13
CA PHE A 70 5.21 20.70 8.55
C PHE A 70 4.18 20.21 7.53
N GLY A 71 3.47 21.10 6.86
CA GLY A 71 2.49 20.74 5.82
C GLY A 71 3.16 20.12 4.58
N GLY A 72 4.29 20.64 4.12
CA GLY A 72 5.02 20.10 2.97
C GLY A 72 5.63 18.73 3.22
N GLY A 73 6.16 18.49 4.42
CA GLY A 73 6.74 17.19 4.80
C GLY A 73 5.72 16.06 4.90
N ALA A 74 4.54 16.35 5.44
CA ALA A 74 3.48 15.35 5.59
C ALA A 74 2.91 14.89 4.24
N ILE A 75 2.74 15.80 3.28
CA ILE A 75 2.26 15.46 1.93
C ILE A 75 3.32 14.66 1.18
N ALA A 76 4.59 15.04 1.25
CA ALA A 76 5.67 14.32 0.59
C ALA A 76 5.80 12.88 1.13
N SER A 77 5.71 12.67 2.44
CA SER A 77 5.77 11.33 3.03
C SER A 77 4.58 10.45 2.64
N LEU A 78 3.38 11.02 2.53
CA LEU A 78 2.19 10.31 2.07
C LEU A 78 2.33 9.85 0.61
N VAL A 79 2.82 10.71 -0.27
CA VAL A 79 3.04 10.38 -1.69
C VAL A 79 4.07 9.27 -1.84
N VAL A 80 5.18 9.31 -1.10
CA VAL A 80 6.20 8.26 -1.11
C VAL A 80 5.63 6.94 -0.59
N ALA A 81 4.83 6.96 0.47
CA ALA A 81 4.19 5.76 1.00
C ALA A 81 3.20 5.14 -0.02
N ILE A 82 2.38 5.94 -0.69
CA ILE A 82 1.46 5.47 -1.73
C ILE A 82 2.25 4.89 -2.91
N ALA A 83 3.31 5.56 -3.37
CA ALA A 83 4.16 5.07 -4.45
C ALA A 83 4.84 3.74 -4.09
N ALA A 84 5.33 3.59 -2.86
CA ALA A 84 5.93 2.34 -2.39
C ALA A 84 4.92 1.19 -2.36
N VAL A 85 3.69 1.45 -1.87
CA VAL A 85 2.61 0.44 -1.84
C VAL A 85 2.19 0.04 -3.26
N THR A 86 2.04 0.99 -4.17
CA THR A 86 1.67 0.69 -5.57
C THR A 86 2.74 -0.12 -6.29
N LEU A 87 4.02 0.22 -6.12
CA LEU A 87 5.14 -0.54 -6.69
C LEU A 87 5.20 -1.96 -6.11
N PHE A 88 5.00 -2.10 -4.80
CA PHE A 88 4.97 -3.43 -4.15
C PHE A 88 3.81 -4.28 -4.66
N MET A 89 2.60 -3.72 -4.78
CA MET A 89 1.45 -4.42 -5.36
C MET A 89 1.68 -4.80 -6.82
N GLN A 90 2.29 -3.92 -7.61
CA GLN A 90 2.59 -4.18 -9.02
C GLN A 90 3.62 -5.32 -9.19
N GLN A 91 4.64 -5.37 -8.33
CA GLN A 91 5.60 -6.48 -8.30
C GLN A 91 4.92 -7.81 -7.94
N GLN A 92 4.02 -7.81 -6.95
CA GLN A 92 3.27 -9.02 -6.60
C GLN A 92 2.40 -9.51 -7.76
N ASN A 93 1.71 -8.60 -8.43
CA ASN A 93 0.86 -8.93 -9.58
C ASN A 93 1.68 -9.48 -10.76
N GLN A 94 2.88 -8.97 -11.01
CA GLN A 94 3.76 -9.48 -12.07
C GLN A 94 4.24 -10.92 -11.79
N VAL A 95 4.53 -11.25 -10.54
CA VAL A 95 4.92 -12.61 -10.14
C VAL A 95 3.76 -13.59 -10.35
N LEU A 96 2.55 -13.20 -9.95
CA LEU A 96 1.35 -14.02 -10.14
C LEU A 96 0.93 -14.12 -11.62
N ALA A 97 1.22 -13.10 -12.44
CA ALA A 97 0.94 -13.10 -13.87
C ALA A 97 1.75 -14.18 -14.65
N ARG A 98 2.92 -14.55 -14.15
CA ARG A 98 3.78 -15.57 -14.77
C ARG A 98 3.27 -17.00 -14.53
N VAL A 99 2.45 -17.22 -13.49
CA VAL A 99 1.89 -18.54 -13.21
C VAL A 99 1.06 -18.99 -14.41
N ALA A 100 1.42 -20.10 -15.00
CA ALA A 100 0.75 -20.68 -16.14
C ALA A 100 0.43 -22.16 -15.90
N VAL A 101 -0.45 -22.71 -16.69
CA VAL A 101 -0.82 -24.11 -16.64
C VAL A 101 0.04 -24.91 -17.60
N GLN A 102 0.67 -25.97 -17.09
CA GLN A 102 1.42 -26.93 -17.89
C GLN A 102 0.48 -28.03 -18.41
N GLN A 103 -0.38 -28.52 -17.56
CA GLN A 103 -1.34 -29.59 -17.87
C GLN A 103 -2.58 -29.45 -17.00
N SER A 104 -3.72 -29.79 -17.58
CA SER A 104 -4.98 -29.91 -16.83
C SER A 104 -5.82 -31.03 -17.37
N CYS A 105 -6.52 -31.75 -16.49
CA CYS A 105 -7.36 -32.85 -16.89
C CYS A 105 -8.46 -33.12 -15.86
N VAL A 106 -9.55 -33.70 -16.31
CA VAL A 106 -10.64 -34.20 -15.47
C VAL A 106 -10.57 -35.71 -15.37
N GLY A 107 -10.81 -36.25 -14.18
CA GLY A 107 -10.76 -37.69 -13.92
C GLY A 107 -11.71 -38.12 -12.78
N LEU A 108 -11.85 -39.41 -12.60
CA LEU A 108 -12.61 -40.03 -11.47
C LEU A 108 -11.69 -40.42 -10.28
N ALA A 109 -10.40 -40.17 -10.40
CA ALA A 109 -9.45 -40.43 -9.32
C ALA A 109 -8.47 -39.27 -9.19
N GLN A 110 -7.88 -39.13 -8.00
CA GLN A 110 -7.03 -37.99 -7.64
C GLN A 110 -5.86 -37.75 -8.58
N ASP A 111 -5.25 -38.80 -9.11
CA ASP A 111 -4.01 -38.73 -9.88
C ASP A 111 -4.16 -39.35 -11.29
N LYS A 112 -5.38 -39.61 -11.72
CA LYS A 112 -5.67 -40.19 -13.04
C LYS A 112 -6.42 -39.18 -13.89
N CYS A 113 -5.87 -38.92 -15.06
CA CYS A 113 -6.54 -38.19 -16.12
C CYS A 113 -7.34 -39.12 -17.00
N GLY A 114 -8.49 -38.65 -17.45
CA GLY A 114 -9.38 -39.38 -18.35
C GLY A 114 -10.70 -39.70 -17.69
N LEU A 115 -11.72 -39.45 -18.47
CA LEU A 115 -13.11 -39.78 -18.15
C LEU A 115 -13.62 -40.75 -19.17
N PRO A 116 -14.60 -41.58 -18.83
CA PRO A 116 -15.44 -42.26 -19.84
C PRO A 116 -16.09 -41.19 -20.72
N THR A 117 -16.59 -41.59 -21.88
CA THR A 117 -17.19 -40.66 -22.87
C THR A 117 -18.26 -39.76 -22.26
N ALA A 118 -18.97 -40.27 -21.26
CA ALA A 118 -19.91 -39.48 -20.43
C ALA A 118 -20.00 -40.08 -19.01
N LEU A 119 -20.24 -39.22 -18.02
CA LEU A 119 -20.43 -39.61 -16.64
C LEU A 119 -21.91 -39.89 -16.36
N ALA A 120 -22.21 -41.06 -15.78
CA ALA A 120 -23.54 -41.40 -15.34
C ALA A 120 -23.84 -40.68 -13.99
N ARG A 121 -24.69 -39.67 -13.99
CA ARG A 121 -25.06 -38.91 -12.77
C ARG A 121 -25.69 -39.77 -11.67
N ARG A 122 -26.40 -40.81 -12.03
CA ARG A 122 -27.08 -41.71 -11.07
C ARG A 122 -26.11 -42.42 -10.11
N SER A 123 -24.85 -42.64 -10.51
CA SER A 123 -23.82 -43.22 -9.66
C SER A 123 -23.17 -42.20 -8.72
N SER A 124 -23.58 -40.95 -8.81
CA SER A 124 -23.03 -39.83 -7.97
C SER A 124 -21.52 -39.83 -7.94
N PRO A 125 -20.82 -39.83 -9.09
CA PRO A 125 -19.35 -39.93 -9.09
C PRO A 125 -18.72 -38.70 -8.51
N GLU A 126 -17.60 -38.88 -7.79
CA GLU A 126 -16.70 -37.79 -7.42
C GLU A 126 -15.79 -37.49 -8.60
N VAL A 127 -15.84 -36.25 -9.05
CA VAL A 127 -15.06 -35.73 -10.21
C VAL A 127 -13.89 -34.91 -9.70
N PHE A 128 -12.71 -35.21 -10.18
CA PHE A 128 -11.49 -34.49 -9.83
C PHE A 128 -11.01 -33.67 -11.03
N TYR A 129 -10.67 -32.43 -10.77
CA TYR A 129 -9.98 -31.57 -11.72
C TYR A 129 -8.53 -31.41 -11.28
N ASN A 130 -7.62 -32.08 -11.96
CA ASN A 130 -6.19 -32.09 -11.69
C ASN A 130 -5.50 -31.06 -12.58
N VAL A 131 -4.69 -30.20 -11.98
CA VAL A 131 -3.96 -29.14 -12.70
C VAL A 131 -2.51 -29.09 -12.23
N THR A 132 -1.62 -29.09 -13.18
CA THR A 132 -0.18 -28.84 -12.96
C THR A 132 0.13 -27.43 -13.39
N LEU A 133 0.53 -26.60 -12.44
CA LEU A 133 0.99 -25.24 -12.67
C LEU A 133 2.49 -25.24 -12.93
N LYS A 134 2.94 -24.33 -13.81
CA LYS A 134 4.35 -23.98 -14.00
C LYS A 134 4.59 -22.53 -13.60
N ASP A 135 5.85 -22.21 -13.33
CA ASP A 135 6.28 -20.87 -12.88
C ASP A 135 5.58 -20.44 -11.56
N ALA A 136 5.24 -21.42 -10.73
CA ALA A 136 4.65 -21.15 -9.42
C ALA A 136 5.68 -20.47 -8.50
N PRO A 137 5.32 -19.38 -7.82
CA PRO A 137 6.25 -18.58 -7.04
C PRO A 137 6.66 -19.30 -5.75
N ILE A 138 7.92 -19.71 -5.66
CA ILE A 138 8.49 -20.38 -4.48
C ILE A 138 8.38 -19.45 -3.26
N GLY A 139 8.04 -20.02 -2.11
CA GLY A 139 7.91 -19.32 -0.85
C GLY A 139 6.57 -18.59 -0.68
N LYS A 140 5.67 -18.62 -1.67
CA LYS A 140 4.34 -17.98 -1.59
C LYS A 140 3.21 -19.02 -1.52
N LYS A 141 2.03 -18.56 -1.10
CA LYS A 141 0.78 -19.28 -1.21
C LYS A 141 -0.02 -18.70 -2.37
N LEU A 142 -0.77 -19.52 -3.08
CA LEU A 142 -1.68 -19.11 -4.15
C LEU A 142 -3.12 -19.27 -3.69
N SER A 143 -3.93 -18.24 -3.88
CA SER A 143 -5.38 -18.30 -3.69
C SER A 143 -6.02 -18.77 -5.00
N LEU A 144 -6.51 -19.99 -4.98
CA LEU A 144 -7.07 -20.67 -6.14
C LEU A 144 -8.58 -20.86 -5.95
N THR A 145 -9.31 -20.74 -7.05
CA THR A 145 -10.76 -20.98 -7.08
C THR A 145 -11.08 -21.91 -8.24
N CYS A 146 -11.81 -22.97 -7.96
CA CYS A 146 -12.39 -23.83 -8.99
C CYS A 146 -13.89 -23.59 -9.09
N ASP A 147 -14.37 -23.20 -10.25
CA ASP A 147 -15.79 -23.08 -10.53
C ASP A 147 -16.25 -24.26 -11.38
N TRP A 148 -17.30 -24.92 -10.93
CA TRP A 148 -17.98 -25.99 -11.63
C TRP A 148 -19.26 -25.42 -12.25
N LEU A 149 -19.35 -25.47 -13.57
CA LEU A 149 -20.45 -24.88 -14.34
C LEU A 149 -21.31 -25.99 -14.98
N ALA A 150 -22.60 -25.88 -14.76
CA ALA A 150 -23.59 -26.72 -15.44
C ALA A 150 -23.69 -26.35 -16.93
N PRO A 151 -24.35 -27.18 -17.76
CA PRO A 151 -24.52 -26.93 -19.20
C PRO A 151 -25.12 -25.56 -19.55
N GLY A 152 -25.93 -24.99 -18.66
CA GLY A 152 -26.47 -23.62 -18.79
C GLY A 152 -25.51 -22.49 -18.45
N GLY A 153 -24.25 -22.79 -18.10
CA GLY A 153 -23.23 -21.78 -17.73
C GLY A 153 -23.34 -21.27 -16.29
N GLN A 154 -24.27 -21.79 -15.48
CA GLN A 154 -24.40 -21.44 -14.07
C GLN A 154 -23.31 -22.11 -13.25
N VAL A 155 -22.68 -21.37 -12.34
CA VAL A 155 -21.75 -21.91 -11.33
C VAL A 155 -22.57 -22.63 -10.26
N VAL A 156 -22.48 -23.96 -10.23
CA VAL A 156 -23.20 -24.81 -9.26
C VAL A 156 -22.35 -25.07 -8.01
N LYS A 157 -21.05 -25.03 -8.14
CA LYS A 157 -20.12 -25.19 -7.02
C LYS A 157 -18.86 -24.35 -7.24
N GLN A 158 -18.41 -23.74 -6.18
CA GLN A 158 -17.14 -23.04 -6.13
C GLN A 158 -16.30 -23.61 -4.98
N ASN A 159 -15.08 -24.05 -5.29
CA ASN A 159 -14.09 -24.45 -4.31
C ASN A 159 -13.02 -23.35 -4.25
N ARG A 160 -12.96 -22.61 -3.14
CA ARG A 160 -11.93 -21.62 -2.89
C ARG A 160 -10.98 -22.13 -1.81
N TYR A 161 -9.67 -22.07 -2.08
CA TYR A 161 -8.65 -22.52 -1.15
C TYR A 161 -7.32 -21.83 -1.38
N GLU A 162 -6.49 -21.82 -0.35
CA GLU A 162 -5.09 -21.43 -0.45
C GLU A 162 -4.21 -22.68 -0.53
N THR A 163 -3.20 -22.62 -1.38
CA THR A 163 -2.17 -23.67 -1.40
C THR A 163 -1.35 -23.61 -0.10
N ARG A 164 -0.72 -24.71 0.27
CA ARG A 164 0.42 -24.62 1.19
C ARG A 164 1.53 -23.79 0.54
N GLN A 165 2.54 -23.43 1.29
CA GLN A 165 3.69 -22.70 0.78
C GLN A 165 4.34 -23.51 -0.37
N ILE A 166 4.51 -22.88 -1.52
CA ILE A 166 5.06 -23.48 -2.72
C ILE A 166 6.55 -23.66 -2.55
N ASP A 167 7.03 -24.87 -2.75
CA ASP A 167 8.43 -25.26 -2.63
C ASP A 167 9.11 -25.55 -3.97
N THR A 168 8.33 -25.74 -5.04
CA THR A 168 8.83 -26.03 -6.38
C THR A 168 8.12 -25.17 -7.44
N PRO A 169 8.77 -24.84 -8.56
CA PRO A 169 8.15 -24.04 -9.62
C PRO A 169 7.05 -24.80 -10.38
N ILE A 170 7.06 -26.15 -10.29
CA ILE A 170 6.00 -27.01 -10.81
C ILE A 170 5.15 -27.47 -9.64
N TRP A 171 3.86 -27.08 -9.64
CA TRP A 171 2.96 -27.31 -8.52
C TRP A 171 1.70 -28.04 -8.96
N ASN A 172 1.43 -29.17 -8.32
CA ASN A 172 0.21 -29.92 -8.56
C ASN A 172 -0.89 -29.49 -7.62
N THR A 173 -2.03 -29.17 -8.18
CA THR A 173 -3.25 -28.79 -7.44
C THR A 173 -4.47 -29.52 -8.00
N ARG A 174 -5.52 -29.60 -7.18
CA ARG A 174 -6.74 -30.29 -7.57
C ARG A 174 -7.95 -29.72 -6.90
N CYS A 175 -9.08 -29.82 -7.58
CA CYS A 175 -10.39 -29.57 -7.06
C CYS A 175 -11.26 -30.82 -7.18
N ARG A 176 -12.29 -30.92 -6.37
CA ARG A 176 -13.23 -32.03 -6.42
C ARG A 176 -14.68 -31.54 -6.37
N TYR A 177 -15.51 -32.27 -7.04
CA TYR A 177 -16.95 -32.08 -7.05
C TYR A 177 -17.69 -33.41 -7.04
N GLN A 178 -18.62 -33.58 -6.07
CA GLN A 178 -19.52 -34.71 -6.04
C GLN A 178 -20.70 -34.40 -6.95
N LEU A 179 -20.84 -35.13 -8.04
CA LEU A 179 -21.93 -34.93 -8.97
C LEU A 179 -23.26 -35.37 -8.33
N ASP A 180 -24.24 -34.48 -8.33
CA ASP A 180 -25.57 -34.77 -7.80
C ASP A 180 -26.32 -35.68 -8.75
N PRO A 181 -27.09 -36.70 -8.26
CA PRO A 181 -27.92 -37.56 -9.09
C PRO A 181 -28.97 -36.79 -9.91
N THR A 182 -29.38 -35.62 -9.43
CA THR A 182 -30.33 -34.71 -10.11
C THR A 182 -29.65 -33.68 -11.00
N ALA A 183 -28.34 -33.70 -11.12
CA ALA A 183 -27.58 -32.75 -11.92
C ALA A 183 -28.08 -32.75 -13.39
N PRO A 184 -28.11 -31.59 -14.06
CA PRO A 184 -28.54 -31.52 -15.44
C PRO A 184 -27.57 -32.30 -16.36
N THR A 185 -28.13 -33.02 -17.31
CA THR A 185 -27.35 -33.71 -18.34
C THR A 185 -26.80 -32.72 -19.38
N GLY A 186 -25.67 -33.06 -19.99
CA GLY A 186 -25.05 -32.24 -21.02
C GLY A 186 -23.57 -31.97 -20.75
N ASN A 187 -23.03 -30.96 -21.41
CA ASN A 187 -21.60 -30.57 -21.30
C ASN A 187 -21.39 -29.67 -20.10
N TRP A 188 -20.66 -30.16 -19.14
CA TRP A 188 -20.22 -29.44 -17.96
C TRP A 188 -18.83 -28.83 -18.24
N LYS A 189 -18.55 -27.72 -17.54
CA LYS A 189 -17.26 -27.04 -17.59
C LYS A 189 -16.71 -26.87 -16.17
N VAL A 190 -15.43 -27.11 -16.00
CA VAL A 190 -14.71 -26.72 -14.79
C VAL A 190 -13.60 -25.74 -15.18
N ARG A 191 -13.39 -24.70 -14.38
CA ARG A 191 -12.33 -23.72 -14.59
C ARG A 191 -11.56 -23.46 -13.31
N LEU A 192 -10.25 -23.25 -13.45
CA LEU A 192 -9.37 -22.84 -12.37
C LEU A 192 -9.04 -21.37 -12.54
N LEU A 193 -9.23 -20.60 -11.45
CA LEU A 193 -8.86 -19.20 -11.38
C LEU A 193 -7.76 -19.00 -10.34
N LEU A 194 -6.83 -18.10 -10.62
CA LEU A 194 -5.88 -17.55 -9.66
C LEU A 194 -6.32 -16.11 -9.35
N ASN A 195 -6.77 -15.88 -8.12
CA ASN A 195 -7.56 -14.72 -7.79
C ASN A 195 -8.80 -14.67 -8.73
N ASP A 196 -8.92 -13.64 -9.57
CA ASP A 196 -10.03 -13.51 -10.52
C ASP A 196 -9.63 -13.84 -11.98
N ARG A 197 -8.37 -14.26 -12.22
CA ARG A 197 -7.85 -14.60 -13.54
C ARG A 197 -8.05 -16.08 -13.84
N GLU A 198 -8.81 -16.40 -14.87
CA GLU A 198 -8.93 -17.78 -15.37
C GLU A 198 -7.57 -18.25 -15.90
N LEU A 199 -7.06 -19.35 -15.35
CA LEU A 199 -5.82 -20.00 -15.79
C LEU A 199 -6.08 -21.06 -16.86
N THR A 200 -7.12 -21.86 -16.67
CA THR A 200 -7.47 -22.98 -17.56
C THR A 200 -8.90 -23.45 -17.28
N ASN A 201 -9.46 -24.15 -18.26
CA ASN A 201 -10.73 -24.84 -18.13
C ASN A 201 -10.74 -26.18 -18.86
N ASN A 202 -11.61 -27.05 -18.46
CA ASN A 202 -11.89 -28.32 -19.13
C ASN A 202 -13.40 -28.60 -19.16
N GLN A 203 -13.81 -29.42 -20.10
CA GLN A 203 -15.19 -29.83 -20.27
C GLN A 203 -15.33 -31.35 -20.10
N PHE A 204 -16.50 -31.80 -19.66
CA PHE A 204 -16.86 -33.19 -19.54
C PHE A 204 -18.36 -33.38 -19.73
N ALA A 205 -18.76 -34.53 -20.27
CA ALA A 205 -20.15 -34.83 -20.51
C ALA A 205 -20.81 -35.59 -19.33
N VAL A 206 -22.06 -35.26 -19.02
CA VAL A 206 -22.89 -35.92 -17.99
C VAL A 206 -24.16 -36.41 -18.65
N GLN A 207 -24.55 -37.68 -18.36
CA GLN A 207 -25.76 -38.35 -18.87
C GLN A 207 -26.62 -38.95 -17.77
#